data_6c9b1a1be02b00fa0eeb0688d09c958a
#
_entry.id   6c9b1a1be02b00fa0eeb0688d09c958a
#
_cell.length_a   1.000
_cell.length_b   1.000
_cell.length_c   1.000
_cell.angle_alpha   90.00
_cell.angle_beta   90.00
_cell.angle_gamma   90.00
#
_symmetry.space_group_name_H-M   'P 1'
#
loop_
_entity.id
_entity.type
_entity.pdbx_description
1 polymer ?
#
loop_
_entity_poly.entity_id
_entity_poly.type
_entity_poly.pdbx_seq_one_letter_code
_entity_poly.pdbx_strand_id
1 'polypeptide(L)'
;MRVSSALLQPAQIYVLLFAAYNVIIVMKAASRKDASAILFLTGFSIFLILGVRDVLIANRIIQGFFLSHIGVLVLLIPMAIVVLRNFRDSSDRVIGITKQIEATNEALAKFVPDEFMKFLRKKHVDIKLGDNILKDMYIAFIHLGVYTGLETEKERLGLLRIYNDTLSNINPIIQAHNGFIDKYLTEGLMVLFYGSADDVIKCMLEIKSVVQFENIDREISKLPKIDLAVGIHYGRLMLGTIGEEERMDST
;
A
#
# COMPACT_ATOMS: atom_id res chain seq x y z
N MET A 1 38.41 55.19 3.48
CA MET A 1 39.25 53.98 3.37
C MET A 1 39.41 53.64 1.91
N ARG A 2 40.59 53.83 1.29
CA ARG A 2 40.86 53.37 -0.06
C ARG A 2 41.16 51.88 0.01
N VAL A 3 40.20 51.05 -0.40
CA VAL A 3 40.48 49.62 -0.66
C VAL A 3 41.56 49.62 -1.75
N SER A 4 42.71 49.06 -1.45
CA SER A 4 43.85 49.10 -2.36
C SER A 4 43.48 48.41 -3.68
N SER A 5 43.81 49.03 -4.81
CA SER A 5 43.58 48.51 -6.16
C SER A 5 44.14 47.09 -6.36
N ALA A 6 45.08 46.69 -5.55
CA ALA A 6 45.68 45.36 -5.54
C ALA A 6 44.70 44.21 -5.12
N LEU A 7 43.66 44.47 -4.35
CA LEU A 7 42.64 43.48 -3.95
C LEU A 7 41.45 43.41 -4.93
N LEU A 8 41.22 44.46 -5.72
CA LEU A 8 40.12 44.53 -6.69
C LEU A 8 40.36 43.65 -7.93
N GLN A 9 41.60 43.55 -8.41
CA GLN A 9 41.96 42.76 -9.59
C GLN A 9 41.72 41.24 -9.38
N PRO A 10 42.20 40.58 -8.29
CA PRO A 10 41.92 39.16 -8.07
C PRO A 10 40.44 38.88 -7.86
N ALA A 11 39.68 39.77 -7.20
CA ALA A 11 38.22 39.60 -7.03
C ALA A 11 37.47 39.63 -8.38
N GLN A 12 37.87 40.51 -9.31
CA GLN A 12 37.26 40.55 -10.64
C GLN A 12 37.54 39.31 -11.47
N ILE A 13 38.78 38.78 -11.42
CA ILE A 13 39.14 37.52 -12.08
C ILE A 13 38.32 36.37 -11.53
N TYR A 14 38.15 36.31 -10.20
CA TYR A 14 37.33 35.27 -9.55
C TYR A 14 35.86 35.31 -10.01
N VAL A 15 35.25 36.51 -10.09
CA VAL A 15 33.87 36.68 -10.58
C VAL A 15 33.72 36.21 -12.02
N LEU A 16 34.69 36.51 -12.89
CA LEU A 16 34.66 36.09 -14.30
C LEU A 16 34.81 34.56 -14.44
N LEU A 17 35.73 33.95 -13.70
CA LEU A 17 35.90 32.48 -13.68
C LEU A 17 34.64 31.79 -13.16
N PHE A 18 34.02 32.35 -12.12
CA PHE A 18 32.79 31.84 -11.57
C PHE A 18 31.59 31.96 -12.53
N ALA A 19 31.50 33.09 -13.25
CA ALA A 19 30.51 33.29 -14.32
C ALA A 19 30.70 32.28 -15.47
N ALA A 20 31.93 32.05 -15.92
CA ALA A 20 32.24 31.08 -16.96
C ALA A 20 31.89 29.65 -16.53
N TYR A 21 32.21 29.28 -15.30
CA TYR A 21 31.85 27.98 -14.73
C TYR A 21 30.31 27.76 -14.69
N ASN A 22 29.54 28.80 -14.31
CA ASN A 22 28.08 28.73 -14.32
C ASN A 22 27.49 28.55 -15.72
N VAL A 23 28.04 29.20 -16.75
CA VAL A 23 27.61 28.97 -18.14
C VAL A 23 27.78 27.51 -18.53
N ILE A 24 28.88 26.86 -18.14
CA ILE A 24 29.13 25.45 -18.42
C ILE A 24 28.07 24.56 -17.72
N ILE A 25 27.73 24.88 -16.47
CA ILE A 25 26.69 24.15 -15.74
C ILE A 25 25.32 24.30 -16.40
N VAL A 26 24.95 25.52 -16.80
CA VAL A 26 23.71 25.82 -17.54
C VAL A 26 23.62 25.00 -18.82
N MET A 27 24.69 24.98 -19.61
CA MET A 27 24.75 24.19 -20.85
C MET A 27 24.57 22.67 -20.57
N LYS A 28 25.22 22.17 -19.54
CA LYS A 28 25.11 20.75 -19.14
C LYS A 28 23.71 20.38 -18.62
N ALA A 29 23.06 21.27 -17.88
CA ALA A 29 21.69 21.09 -17.42
C ALA A 29 20.68 21.18 -18.57
N ALA A 30 20.86 22.12 -19.51
CA ALA A 30 20.03 22.22 -20.70
C ALA A 30 20.11 20.95 -21.57
N SER A 31 21.29 20.34 -21.68
CA SER A 31 21.47 19.10 -22.44
C SER A 31 20.71 17.91 -21.81
N ARG A 32 20.48 17.93 -20.49
CA ARG A 32 19.70 16.91 -19.77
C ARG A 32 18.19 17.16 -19.77
N LYS A 33 17.72 18.25 -20.36
CA LYS A 33 16.30 18.67 -20.40
C LYS A 33 15.64 18.76 -19.02
N ASP A 34 16.40 19.02 -17.98
CA ASP A 34 15.87 19.24 -16.62
C ASP A 34 15.29 20.66 -16.53
N ALA A 35 13.97 20.76 -16.62
CA ALA A 35 13.25 22.02 -16.58
C ALA A 35 13.48 22.79 -15.26
N SER A 36 13.64 22.09 -14.15
CA SER A 36 13.89 22.70 -12.84
C SER A 36 15.28 23.32 -12.77
N ALA A 37 16.29 22.58 -13.27
CA ALA A 37 17.64 23.08 -13.34
C ALA A 37 17.76 24.27 -14.30
N ILE A 38 17.10 24.23 -15.46
CA ILE A 38 17.08 25.33 -16.42
C ILE A 38 16.48 26.59 -15.78
N LEU A 39 15.31 26.45 -15.11
CA LEU A 39 14.63 27.56 -14.46
C LEU A 39 15.49 28.20 -13.36
N PHE A 40 16.12 27.40 -12.50
CA PHE A 40 17.03 27.90 -11.48
C PHE A 40 18.24 28.62 -12.08
N LEU A 41 18.88 28.00 -13.06
CA LEU A 41 20.09 28.52 -13.68
C LEU A 41 19.85 29.80 -14.49
N THR A 42 18.66 29.98 -15.09
CA THR A 42 18.29 31.23 -15.74
C THR A 42 18.20 32.38 -14.73
N GLY A 43 17.52 32.19 -13.60
CA GLY A 43 17.46 33.18 -12.51
C GLY A 43 18.85 33.52 -11.97
N PHE A 44 19.69 32.50 -11.78
CA PHE A 44 21.05 32.64 -11.29
C PHE A 44 21.95 33.40 -12.29
N SER A 45 21.81 33.16 -13.59
CA SER A 45 22.54 33.89 -14.65
C SER A 45 22.17 35.37 -14.67
N ILE A 46 20.89 35.71 -14.52
CA ILE A 46 20.43 37.10 -14.44
C ILE A 46 21.05 37.80 -13.22
N PHE A 47 21.01 37.11 -12.04
CA PHE A 47 21.65 37.64 -10.83
C PHE A 47 23.14 37.94 -11.02
N LEU A 48 23.89 37.02 -11.66
CA LEU A 48 25.31 37.22 -11.95
C LEU A 48 25.56 38.39 -12.88
N ILE A 49 24.76 38.54 -13.94
CA ILE A 49 24.89 39.68 -14.89
C ILE A 49 24.69 40.99 -14.14
N LEU A 50 23.67 41.10 -13.28
CA LEU A 50 23.44 42.29 -12.48
C LEU A 50 24.56 42.53 -11.46
N GLY A 51 25.11 41.50 -10.87
CA GLY A 51 26.25 41.57 -9.95
C GLY A 51 27.53 42.07 -10.64
N VAL A 52 27.85 41.51 -11.81
CA VAL A 52 29.01 42.01 -12.63
C VAL A 52 28.82 43.46 -13.01
N ARG A 53 27.62 43.87 -13.44
CA ARG A 53 27.30 45.28 -13.74
C ARG A 53 27.55 46.18 -12.53
N ASP A 54 27.11 45.81 -11.36
CA ASP A 54 27.27 46.60 -10.14
C ASP A 54 28.76 46.73 -9.72
N VAL A 55 29.56 45.70 -9.97
CA VAL A 55 31.02 45.76 -9.79
C VAL A 55 31.64 46.78 -10.76
N LEU A 56 31.18 46.83 -12.02
CA LEU A 56 31.66 47.82 -13.00
C LEU A 56 31.28 49.26 -12.60
N ILE A 57 30.09 49.45 -12.02
CA ILE A 57 29.67 50.77 -11.48
C ILE A 57 30.54 51.14 -10.27
N ALA A 58 30.78 50.23 -9.33
CA ALA A 58 31.61 50.45 -8.16
C ALA A 58 33.04 50.88 -8.55
N ASN A 59 33.56 50.33 -9.66
CA ASN A 59 34.87 50.69 -10.21
C ASN A 59 34.84 51.93 -11.11
N ARG A 60 33.71 52.64 -11.23
CA ARG A 60 33.53 53.84 -12.07
C ARG A 60 33.80 53.62 -13.56
N ILE A 61 33.68 52.36 -14.03
CA ILE A 61 33.85 52.03 -15.46
C ILE A 61 32.57 52.39 -16.22
N ILE A 62 31.41 52.22 -15.60
CA ILE A 62 30.10 52.64 -16.12
C ILE A 62 29.36 53.48 -15.07
N GLN A 63 28.43 54.32 -15.52
CA GLN A 63 27.56 55.08 -14.63
C GLN A 63 26.20 54.40 -14.49
N GLY A 64 25.61 54.44 -13.31
CA GLY A 64 24.28 53.87 -13.07
C GLY A 64 23.98 53.61 -11.60
N PHE A 65 22.81 53.01 -11.34
CA PHE A 65 22.38 52.61 -10.01
C PHE A 65 22.69 51.14 -9.77
N PHE A 66 22.92 50.75 -8.52
CA PHE A 66 23.10 49.34 -8.13
C PHE A 66 21.78 48.57 -8.24
N LEU A 67 21.80 47.42 -8.92
CA LEU A 67 20.63 46.55 -9.15
C LEU A 67 20.77 45.14 -8.55
N SER A 68 21.85 44.84 -7.86
CA SER A 68 22.11 43.53 -7.28
C SER A 68 21.00 43.08 -6.31
N HIS A 69 20.39 44.01 -5.57
CA HIS A 69 19.27 43.73 -4.68
C HIS A 69 18.03 43.24 -5.45
N ILE A 70 17.77 43.74 -6.67
CA ILE A 70 16.71 43.23 -7.55
C ILE A 70 17.12 41.85 -8.08
N GLY A 71 18.41 41.66 -8.38
CA GLY A 71 18.94 40.35 -8.79
C GLY A 71 18.70 39.24 -7.77
N VAL A 72 18.79 39.54 -6.47
CA VAL A 72 18.47 38.58 -5.41
C VAL A 72 17.00 38.16 -5.47
N LEU A 73 16.06 39.07 -5.68
CA LEU A 73 14.64 38.75 -5.83
C LEU A 73 14.39 37.87 -7.07
N VAL A 74 15.05 38.20 -8.18
CA VAL A 74 14.96 37.40 -9.42
C VAL A 74 15.51 35.98 -9.22
N LEU A 75 16.51 35.80 -8.37
CA LEU A 75 17.04 34.48 -8.01
C LEU A 75 16.08 33.67 -7.09
N LEU A 76 15.45 34.34 -6.13
CA LEU A 76 14.58 33.68 -5.14
C LEU A 76 13.31 33.09 -5.76
N ILE A 77 12.72 33.73 -6.77
CA ILE A 77 11.48 33.27 -7.40
C ILE A 77 11.67 31.89 -8.07
N PRO A 78 12.64 31.68 -8.98
CA PRO A 78 12.88 30.36 -9.56
C PRO A 78 13.21 29.31 -8.50
N MET A 79 13.99 29.67 -7.48
CA MET A 79 14.34 28.77 -6.39
C MET A 79 13.09 28.30 -5.63
N ALA A 80 12.19 29.21 -5.29
CA ALA A 80 10.93 28.88 -4.63
C ALA A 80 10.05 27.96 -5.50
N ILE A 81 9.96 28.24 -6.81
CA ILE A 81 9.19 27.41 -7.75
C ILE A 81 9.77 25.99 -7.83
N VAL A 82 11.09 25.85 -7.93
CA VAL A 82 11.76 24.54 -7.99
C VAL A 82 11.52 23.75 -6.70
N VAL A 83 11.67 24.40 -5.53
CA VAL A 83 11.43 23.76 -4.25
C VAL A 83 9.97 23.29 -4.12
N LEU A 84 9.01 24.15 -4.49
CA LEU A 84 7.59 23.81 -4.45
C LEU A 84 7.23 22.64 -5.38
N ARG A 85 7.79 22.61 -6.59
CA ARG A 85 7.61 21.49 -7.53
C ARG A 85 8.16 20.19 -6.97
N ASN A 86 9.41 20.21 -6.50
CA ASN A 86 10.05 19.03 -5.93
C ASN A 86 9.30 18.52 -4.70
N PHE A 87 8.81 19.43 -3.85
CA PHE A 87 7.99 19.06 -2.69
C PHE A 87 6.67 18.40 -3.12
N ARG A 88 5.99 18.97 -4.12
CA ARG A 88 4.75 18.41 -4.66
C ARG A 88 4.97 17.01 -5.24
N ASP A 89 5.98 16.87 -6.09
CA ASP A 89 6.31 15.57 -6.72
C ASP A 89 6.67 14.52 -5.68
N SER A 90 7.39 14.90 -4.61
CA SER A 90 7.69 14.01 -3.49
C SER A 90 6.44 13.62 -2.73
N SER A 91 5.56 14.57 -2.44
CA SER A 91 4.28 14.31 -1.76
C SER A 91 3.39 13.37 -2.57
N ASP A 92 3.27 13.59 -3.87
CA ASP A 92 2.46 12.76 -4.76
C ASP A 92 3.00 11.32 -4.84
N ARG A 93 4.32 11.15 -4.85
CA ARG A 93 4.97 9.83 -4.79
C ARG A 93 4.70 9.11 -3.47
N VAL A 94 4.84 9.81 -2.34
CA VAL A 94 4.54 9.24 -1.02
C VAL A 94 3.09 8.79 -0.93
N ILE A 95 2.13 9.62 -1.35
CA ILE A 95 0.71 9.28 -1.39
C ILE A 95 0.46 8.05 -2.28
N GLY A 96 1.11 7.99 -3.44
CA GLY A 96 0.99 6.85 -4.36
C GLY A 96 1.49 5.54 -3.73
N ILE A 97 2.66 5.57 -3.11
CA ILE A 97 3.25 4.40 -2.43
C ILE A 97 2.37 3.97 -1.25
N THR A 98 1.88 4.91 -0.44
CA THR A 98 0.99 4.59 0.69
C THR A 98 -0.28 3.88 0.23
N LYS A 99 -0.94 4.38 -0.81
CA LYS A 99 -2.12 3.72 -1.39
C LYS A 99 -1.83 2.32 -1.92
N GLN A 100 -0.66 2.13 -2.53
CA GLN A 100 -0.26 0.83 -3.03
C GLN A 100 0.00 -0.17 -1.88
N ILE A 101 0.65 0.28 -0.80
CA ILE A 101 0.87 -0.54 0.40
C ILE A 101 -0.47 -0.89 1.06
N GLU A 102 -1.38 0.07 1.19
CA GLU A 102 -2.72 -0.18 1.75
C GLU A 102 -3.48 -1.22 0.92
N ALA A 103 -3.54 -1.07 -0.40
CA ALA A 103 -4.19 -2.04 -1.29
C ALA A 103 -3.55 -3.44 -1.21
N THR A 104 -2.23 -3.52 -1.08
CA THR A 104 -1.52 -4.79 -0.92
C THR A 104 -1.85 -5.43 0.44
N ASN A 105 -1.87 -4.64 1.51
CA ASN A 105 -2.23 -5.12 2.84
C ASN A 105 -3.69 -5.60 2.90
N GLU A 106 -4.63 -4.88 2.28
CA GLU A 106 -6.03 -5.32 2.16
C GLU A 106 -6.16 -6.63 1.37
N ALA A 107 -5.37 -6.80 0.32
CA ALA A 107 -5.36 -8.04 -0.45
C ALA A 107 -4.81 -9.21 0.38
N LEU A 108 -3.74 -9.01 1.13
CA LEU A 108 -3.15 -10.02 2.02
C LEU A 108 -4.06 -10.37 3.20
N ALA A 109 -4.77 -9.39 3.76
CA ALA A 109 -5.72 -9.59 4.85
C ALA A 109 -6.86 -10.55 4.48
N LYS A 110 -7.17 -10.73 3.20
CA LYS A 110 -8.19 -11.68 2.73
C LYS A 110 -7.78 -13.15 2.92
N PHE A 111 -6.49 -13.43 3.10
CA PHE A 111 -5.96 -14.79 3.26
C PHE A 111 -5.75 -15.18 4.73
N VAL A 112 -5.76 -14.22 5.64
CA VAL A 112 -5.61 -14.48 7.09
C VAL A 112 -6.83 -13.89 7.81
N PRO A 113 -7.60 -14.69 8.55
CA PRO A 113 -8.78 -14.19 9.27
C PRO A 113 -8.43 -13.08 10.27
N ASP A 114 -9.22 -12.02 10.30
CA ASP A 114 -9.03 -10.90 11.24
C ASP A 114 -9.12 -11.35 12.69
N GLU A 115 -9.96 -12.36 12.97
CA GLU A 115 -10.12 -12.97 14.29
C GLU A 115 -8.82 -13.63 14.77
N PHE A 116 -8.09 -14.29 13.88
CA PHE A 116 -6.78 -14.86 14.17
C PHE A 116 -5.80 -13.75 14.60
N MET A 117 -5.80 -12.61 13.90
CA MET A 117 -4.97 -11.46 14.25
C MET A 117 -5.33 -10.86 15.60
N LYS A 118 -6.64 -10.76 15.89
CA LYS A 118 -7.12 -10.27 17.20
C LYS A 118 -6.66 -11.18 18.35
N PHE A 119 -6.64 -12.49 18.15
CA PHE A 119 -6.16 -13.44 19.16
C PHE A 119 -4.67 -13.32 19.41
N LEU A 120 -3.86 -13.18 18.36
CA LEU A 120 -2.42 -12.93 18.48
C LEU A 120 -2.09 -11.53 19.04
N ARG A 121 -3.05 -10.60 19.07
CA ARG A 121 -2.87 -9.19 19.44
C ARG A 121 -1.81 -8.50 18.57
N LYS A 122 -1.74 -8.85 17.30
CA LYS A 122 -0.78 -8.35 16.32
C LYS A 122 -1.47 -7.76 15.10
N LYS A 123 -0.74 -6.93 14.37
CA LYS A 123 -1.14 -6.49 13.04
C LYS A 123 -0.54 -7.44 12.01
N HIS A 124 -1.12 -7.53 10.81
CA HIS A 124 -0.62 -8.40 9.73
C HIS A 124 0.88 -8.19 9.43
N VAL A 125 1.37 -6.97 9.57
CA VAL A 125 2.80 -6.61 9.33
C VAL A 125 3.73 -7.13 10.44
N ASP A 126 3.20 -7.44 11.62
CA ASP A 126 3.99 -7.81 12.81
C ASP A 126 4.06 -9.32 13.05
N ILE A 127 3.45 -10.12 12.16
CA ILE A 127 3.44 -11.59 12.26
C ILE A 127 4.84 -12.13 12.02
N LYS A 128 5.25 -13.06 12.88
CA LYS A 128 6.51 -13.80 12.75
C LYS A 128 6.26 -15.29 12.82
N LEU A 129 7.15 -16.04 12.18
CA LEU A 129 7.14 -17.50 12.27
C LEU A 129 7.23 -17.95 13.74
N GLY A 130 6.37 -18.87 14.12
CA GLY A 130 6.29 -19.39 15.49
C GLY A 130 5.43 -18.56 16.45
N ASP A 131 4.82 -17.45 15.99
CA ASP A 131 3.81 -16.76 16.79
C ASP A 131 2.64 -17.71 17.08
N ASN A 132 2.27 -17.85 18.35
CA ASN A 132 1.20 -18.76 18.72
C ASN A 132 0.46 -18.31 19.98
N ILE A 133 -0.76 -18.80 20.14
CA ILE A 133 -1.57 -18.68 21.35
C ILE A 133 -2.36 -19.97 21.57
N LEU A 134 -2.43 -20.42 22.82
CA LEU A 134 -3.29 -21.52 23.23
C LEU A 134 -4.65 -20.98 23.66
N LYS A 135 -5.73 -21.55 23.11
CA LYS A 135 -7.09 -21.14 23.44
C LYS A 135 -8.04 -22.33 23.43
N ASP A 136 -8.95 -22.38 24.40
CA ASP A 136 -10.03 -23.36 24.41
C ASP A 136 -11.13 -22.86 23.47
N MET A 137 -11.45 -23.65 22.43
CA MET A 137 -12.35 -23.27 21.34
C MET A 137 -13.14 -24.52 20.86
N TYR A 138 -14.25 -24.25 20.15
CA TYR A 138 -14.91 -25.25 19.34
C TYR A 138 -14.34 -25.25 17.93
N ILE A 139 -14.06 -26.39 17.37
CA ILE A 139 -13.72 -26.60 15.98
C ILE A 139 -14.87 -27.34 15.31
N ALA A 140 -15.37 -26.84 14.20
CA ALA A 140 -16.37 -27.45 13.38
C ALA A 140 -15.84 -27.73 11.98
N PHE A 141 -15.97 -28.97 11.53
CA PHE A 141 -15.78 -29.33 10.13
C PHE A 141 -17.15 -29.40 9.48
N ILE A 142 -17.40 -28.52 8.54
CA ILE A 142 -18.64 -28.40 7.77
C ILE A 142 -18.35 -28.92 6.38
N HIS A 143 -18.86 -30.11 6.07
CA HIS A 143 -18.79 -30.72 4.76
C HIS A 143 -19.97 -30.25 3.90
N LEU A 144 -19.69 -29.79 2.69
CA LEU A 144 -20.66 -29.34 1.69
C LEU A 144 -20.45 -30.19 0.42
N GLY A 145 -21.00 -31.37 0.38
CA GLY A 145 -20.88 -32.27 -0.77
C GLY A 145 -21.86 -31.91 -1.88
N VAL A 146 -21.38 -31.81 -3.11
CA VAL A 146 -22.24 -31.74 -4.31
C VAL A 146 -21.90 -32.92 -5.19
N TYR A 147 -22.70 -33.94 -5.15
CA TYR A 147 -22.48 -35.14 -5.97
C TYR A 147 -22.94 -34.89 -7.41
N THR A 148 -21.99 -34.63 -8.30
CA THR A 148 -22.20 -34.56 -9.73
C THR A 148 -21.23 -35.50 -10.41
N GLY A 149 -21.66 -36.16 -11.47
CA GLY A 149 -20.74 -36.86 -12.37
C GLY A 149 -19.95 -35.83 -13.21
N LEU A 150 -18.93 -35.24 -12.58
CA LEU A 150 -18.15 -34.12 -13.14
C LEU A 150 -17.24 -34.57 -14.26
N GLU A 151 -17.79 -34.76 -15.45
CA GLU A 151 -17.01 -35.14 -16.62
C GLU A 151 -16.47 -33.92 -17.39
N THR A 152 -17.15 -32.76 -17.30
CA THR A 152 -16.81 -31.58 -18.08
C THR A 152 -16.24 -30.42 -17.25
N GLU A 153 -15.41 -29.59 -17.88
CA GLU A 153 -14.86 -28.36 -17.30
C GLU A 153 -15.98 -27.37 -16.88
N LYS A 154 -17.06 -27.31 -17.67
CA LYS A 154 -18.23 -26.47 -17.39
C LYS A 154 -18.92 -26.86 -16.08
N GLU A 155 -19.02 -28.14 -15.78
CA GLU A 155 -19.59 -28.66 -14.53
C GLU A 155 -18.70 -28.32 -13.33
N ARG A 156 -17.38 -28.41 -13.47
CA ARG A 156 -16.42 -27.99 -12.45
C ARG A 156 -16.48 -26.50 -12.13
N LEU A 157 -16.59 -25.64 -13.16
CA LEU A 157 -16.82 -24.20 -12.96
C LEU A 157 -18.17 -23.91 -12.30
N GLY A 158 -19.20 -24.70 -12.62
CA GLY A 158 -20.50 -24.63 -11.97
C GLY A 158 -20.42 -24.93 -10.47
N LEU A 159 -19.62 -25.92 -10.06
CA LEU A 159 -19.39 -26.23 -8.66
C LEU A 159 -18.77 -25.07 -7.88
N LEU A 160 -17.74 -24.44 -8.41
CA LEU A 160 -17.10 -23.30 -7.74
C LEU A 160 -18.10 -22.16 -7.49
N ARG A 161 -19.02 -21.92 -8.40
CA ARG A 161 -20.09 -20.94 -8.19
C ARG A 161 -21.03 -21.36 -7.07
N ILE A 162 -21.47 -22.62 -7.09
CA ILE A 162 -22.33 -23.17 -6.03
C ILE A 162 -21.67 -23.01 -4.66
N TYR A 163 -20.40 -23.40 -4.54
CA TYR A 163 -19.65 -23.24 -3.30
C TYR A 163 -19.59 -21.77 -2.88
N ASN A 164 -19.20 -20.86 -3.77
CA ASN A 164 -19.08 -19.44 -3.44
C ASN A 164 -20.42 -18.82 -3.04
N ASP A 165 -21.52 -19.17 -3.71
CA ASP A 165 -22.86 -18.68 -3.38
C ASP A 165 -23.30 -19.19 -2.00
N THR A 166 -23.16 -20.50 -1.75
CA THR A 166 -23.49 -21.11 -0.45
C THR A 166 -22.60 -20.52 0.67
N LEU A 167 -21.30 -20.34 0.44
CA LEU A 167 -20.37 -19.73 1.40
C LEU A 167 -20.74 -18.30 1.73
N SER A 168 -21.20 -17.52 0.75
CA SER A 168 -21.67 -16.14 0.94
C SER A 168 -22.87 -16.07 1.87
N ASN A 169 -23.73 -17.10 1.86
CA ASN A 169 -24.90 -17.19 2.75
C ASN A 169 -24.54 -17.72 4.14
N ILE A 170 -23.55 -18.62 4.24
CA ILE A 170 -23.15 -19.25 5.50
C ILE A 170 -22.22 -18.37 6.34
N ASN A 171 -21.28 -17.64 5.71
CA ASN A 171 -20.27 -16.86 6.43
C ASN A 171 -20.86 -15.81 7.40
N PRO A 172 -21.88 -15.02 7.05
CA PRO A 172 -22.51 -14.09 7.99
C PRO A 172 -23.11 -14.79 9.22
N ILE A 173 -23.64 -15.99 9.05
CA ILE A 173 -24.21 -16.80 10.15
C ILE A 173 -23.10 -17.23 11.11
N ILE A 174 -21.98 -17.73 10.58
CA ILE A 174 -20.81 -18.11 11.37
C ILE A 174 -20.32 -16.92 12.21
N GLN A 175 -20.19 -15.74 11.59
CA GLN A 175 -19.73 -14.53 12.28
C GLN A 175 -20.71 -14.06 13.37
N ALA A 176 -22.03 -14.14 13.10
CA ALA A 176 -23.06 -13.78 14.08
C ALA A 176 -23.04 -14.66 15.35
N HIS A 177 -22.52 -15.87 15.23
CA HIS A 177 -22.40 -16.85 16.34
C HIS A 177 -20.96 -16.96 16.91
N ASN A 178 -20.17 -15.90 16.86
CA ASN A 178 -18.80 -15.86 17.39
C ASN A 178 -17.87 -16.91 16.76
N GLY A 179 -18.04 -17.19 15.48
CA GLY A 179 -17.21 -18.06 14.68
C GLY A 179 -16.45 -17.33 13.59
N PHE A 180 -15.42 -17.96 13.07
CA PHE A 180 -14.73 -17.55 11.85
C PHE A 180 -14.22 -18.76 11.07
N ILE A 181 -14.13 -18.61 9.76
CA ILE A 181 -13.59 -19.65 8.88
C ILE A 181 -12.07 -19.59 8.99
N ASP A 182 -11.45 -20.69 9.42
CA ASP A 182 -9.99 -20.82 9.45
C ASP A 182 -9.45 -21.29 8.10
N LYS A 183 -10.08 -22.32 7.54
CA LYS A 183 -9.66 -22.89 6.26
C LYS A 183 -10.84 -23.28 5.38
N TYR A 184 -10.68 -23.05 4.09
CA TYR A 184 -11.50 -23.65 3.05
C TYR A 184 -10.88 -24.99 2.66
N LEU A 185 -11.67 -26.05 2.76
CA LEU A 185 -11.30 -27.40 2.37
C LEU A 185 -11.86 -27.72 0.98
N THR A 186 -11.42 -28.81 0.37
CA THR A 186 -11.88 -29.22 -0.97
C THR A 186 -13.40 -29.38 -1.05
N GLU A 187 -14.03 -29.87 0.02
CA GLU A 187 -15.46 -30.13 0.08
C GLU A 187 -16.08 -29.57 1.37
N GLY A 188 -15.66 -28.36 1.79
CA GLY A 188 -16.23 -27.76 3.00
C GLY A 188 -15.36 -26.72 3.67
N LEU A 189 -15.54 -26.57 4.97
CA LEU A 189 -14.94 -25.53 5.80
C LEU A 189 -14.41 -26.11 7.11
N MET A 190 -13.33 -25.55 7.59
CA MET A 190 -12.95 -25.62 8.99
C MET A 190 -13.26 -24.27 9.65
N VAL A 191 -14.10 -24.32 10.68
CA VAL A 191 -14.59 -23.12 11.39
C VAL A 191 -14.22 -23.22 12.85
N LEU A 192 -13.73 -22.12 13.41
CA LEU A 192 -13.39 -22.01 14.82
C LEU A 192 -14.39 -21.08 15.51
N PHE A 193 -14.85 -21.47 16.71
CA PHE A 193 -15.77 -20.69 17.52
C PHE A 193 -15.16 -20.42 18.90
N TYR A 194 -15.27 -19.17 19.32
CA TYR A 194 -14.80 -18.70 20.63
C TYR A 194 -15.95 -18.36 21.59
N GLY A 195 -17.19 -18.62 21.18
CA GLY A 195 -18.41 -18.46 21.96
C GLY A 195 -18.77 -19.69 22.80
N SER A 196 -20.04 -19.80 23.12
CA SER A 196 -20.63 -20.92 23.90
C SER A 196 -20.97 -22.11 23.00
N ALA A 197 -21.22 -23.28 23.63
CA ALA A 197 -21.77 -24.46 22.95
C ALA A 197 -23.12 -24.15 22.26
N ASP A 198 -23.95 -23.33 22.90
CA ASP A 198 -25.24 -22.89 22.36
C ASP A 198 -25.09 -22.10 21.08
N ASP A 199 -24.07 -21.20 21.00
CA ASP A 199 -23.79 -20.42 19.81
C ASP A 199 -23.44 -21.32 18.63
N VAL A 200 -22.58 -22.34 18.89
CA VAL A 200 -22.17 -23.31 17.87
C VAL A 200 -23.36 -24.11 17.35
N ILE A 201 -24.18 -24.65 18.26
CA ILE A 201 -25.36 -25.46 17.88
C ILE A 201 -26.37 -24.63 17.10
N LYS A 202 -26.68 -23.41 17.56
CA LYS A 202 -27.58 -22.48 16.84
C LYS A 202 -27.08 -22.18 15.45
N CYS A 203 -25.77 -21.84 15.33
CA CYS A 203 -25.12 -21.63 14.05
C CYS A 203 -25.32 -22.80 13.08
N MET A 204 -25.08 -24.05 13.56
CA MET A 204 -25.23 -25.24 12.72
C MET A 204 -26.68 -25.49 12.30
N LEU A 205 -27.65 -25.19 13.16
CA LEU A 205 -29.07 -25.30 12.82
C LEU A 205 -29.50 -24.25 11.78
N GLU A 206 -29.00 -23.03 11.89
CA GLU A 206 -29.26 -21.99 10.90
C GLU A 206 -28.62 -22.33 9.54
N ILE A 207 -27.37 -22.78 9.53
CA ILE A 207 -26.69 -23.26 8.31
C ILE A 207 -27.48 -24.39 7.66
N LYS A 208 -27.94 -25.37 8.47
CA LYS A 208 -28.78 -26.45 7.96
C LYS A 208 -30.05 -25.93 7.29
N SER A 209 -30.69 -24.93 7.89
CA SER A 209 -31.92 -24.33 7.35
C SER A 209 -31.67 -23.64 6.02
N VAL A 210 -30.55 -22.93 5.90
CA VAL A 210 -30.13 -22.28 4.64
C VAL A 210 -29.88 -23.29 3.54
N VAL A 211 -29.11 -24.35 3.83
CA VAL A 211 -28.81 -25.41 2.85
C VAL A 211 -30.08 -26.16 2.45
N GLN A 212 -31.01 -26.39 3.39
CA GLN A 212 -32.29 -27.00 3.05
C GLN A 212 -33.13 -26.13 2.13
N PHE A 213 -33.16 -24.80 2.36
CA PHE A 213 -33.86 -23.86 1.50
C PHE A 213 -33.24 -23.82 0.11
N GLU A 214 -31.92 -23.72 0.01
CA GLU A 214 -31.20 -23.79 -1.27
C GLU A 214 -31.51 -25.12 -2.02
N ASN A 215 -31.60 -26.21 -1.32
CA ASN A 215 -31.90 -27.51 -1.90
C ASN A 215 -33.33 -27.62 -2.47
N ILE A 216 -34.30 -26.88 -1.94
CA ILE A 216 -35.65 -26.80 -2.51
C ILE A 216 -35.58 -26.12 -3.90
N ASP A 217 -34.92 -24.98 -4.01
CA ASP A 217 -34.76 -24.27 -5.27
C ASP A 217 -33.98 -25.10 -6.32
N ARG A 218 -32.98 -25.84 -5.85
CA ARG A 218 -32.19 -26.76 -6.68
C ARG A 218 -33.01 -27.92 -7.21
N GLU A 219 -33.89 -28.51 -6.38
CA GLU A 219 -34.80 -29.58 -6.78
C GLU A 219 -35.77 -29.10 -7.88
N ILE A 220 -36.36 -27.92 -7.70
CA ILE A 220 -37.22 -27.27 -8.73
C ILE A 220 -36.47 -27.07 -10.03
N SER A 221 -35.19 -26.66 -9.94
CA SER A 221 -34.33 -26.37 -11.09
C SER A 221 -33.64 -27.64 -11.65
N LYS A 222 -33.90 -28.80 -11.12
CA LYS A 222 -33.26 -30.09 -11.45
C LYS A 222 -31.73 -30.06 -11.33
N LEU A 223 -31.22 -29.31 -10.36
CA LEU A 223 -29.80 -29.20 -10.04
C LEU A 223 -29.42 -30.18 -8.93
N PRO A 224 -28.17 -30.62 -8.84
CA PRO A 224 -27.69 -31.47 -7.75
C PRO A 224 -27.89 -30.82 -6.40
N LYS A 225 -28.35 -31.59 -5.39
CA LYS A 225 -28.48 -31.10 -4.02
C LYS A 225 -27.13 -30.99 -3.34
N ILE A 226 -27.06 -30.08 -2.38
CA ILE A 226 -25.91 -29.93 -1.47
C ILE A 226 -26.14 -30.90 -0.30
N ASP A 227 -25.20 -31.80 -0.06
CA ASP A 227 -25.16 -32.62 1.12
C ASP A 227 -24.40 -31.89 2.24
N LEU A 228 -24.99 -31.88 3.43
CA LEU A 228 -24.42 -31.19 4.60
C LEU A 228 -24.13 -32.20 5.71
N ALA A 229 -22.87 -32.32 6.07
CA ALA A 229 -22.47 -33.05 7.27
C ALA A 229 -21.60 -32.14 8.16
N VAL A 230 -21.77 -32.24 9.48
CA VAL A 230 -21.07 -31.40 10.45
C VAL A 230 -20.48 -32.25 11.56
N GLY A 231 -19.18 -32.08 11.81
CA GLY A 231 -18.49 -32.62 12.97
C GLY A 231 -18.03 -31.51 13.88
N ILE A 232 -18.31 -31.56 15.17
CA ILE A 232 -17.93 -30.53 16.14
C ILE A 232 -17.11 -31.19 17.26
N HIS A 233 -16.04 -30.50 17.64
CA HIS A 233 -15.20 -30.86 18.77
C HIS A 233 -14.86 -29.62 19.62
N TYR A 234 -14.72 -29.82 20.93
CA TYR A 234 -14.24 -28.76 21.84
C TYR A 234 -12.91 -29.18 22.45
N GLY A 235 -11.95 -28.27 22.47
CA GLY A 235 -10.66 -28.57 23.07
C GLY A 235 -9.73 -27.37 23.05
N ARG A 236 -8.55 -27.60 23.61
CA ARG A 236 -7.48 -26.61 23.59
C ARG A 236 -6.74 -26.65 22.25
N LEU A 237 -6.85 -25.56 21.51
CA LEU A 237 -6.20 -25.39 20.21
C LEU A 237 -5.00 -24.45 20.36
N MET A 238 -3.97 -24.73 19.60
CA MET A 238 -2.86 -23.81 19.41
C MET A 238 -3.06 -23.09 18.05
N LEU A 239 -3.41 -21.82 18.14
CA LEU A 239 -3.48 -20.97 16.96
C LEU A 239 -2.12 -20.33 16.75
N GLY A 240 -1.52 -20.48 15.58
CA GLY A 240 -0.19 -19.97 15.35
C GLY A 240 0.19 -19.87 13.89
N THR A 241 1.42 -19.43 13.64
CA THR A 241 2.03 -19.38 12.32
C THR A 241 3.00 -20.54 12.17
N ILE A 242 2.84 -21.30 11.11
CA ILE A 242 3.67 -22.46 10.77
C ILE A 242 4.20 -22.30 9.34
N GLY A 243 5.40 -22.80 9.08
CA GLY A 243 6.01 -22.78 7.76
C GLY A 243 7.48 -22.35 7.79
N GLU A 244 7.88 -21.56 6.84
CA GLU A 244 9.21 -20.99 6.70
C GLU A 244 9.12 -19.46 6.47
N GLU A 245 10.27 -18.74 6.51
CA GLU A 245 10.25 -17.27 6.42
C GLU A 245 9.62 -16.72 5.14
N GLU A 246 9.72 -17.46 4.04
CA GLU A 246 9.17 -17.04 2.74
C GLU A 246 7.70 -17.48 2.54
N ARG A 247 7.22 -18.47 3.31
CA ARG A 247 5.85 -18.98 3.21
C ARG A 247 5.35 -19.47 4.56
N MET A 248 4.43 -18.72 5.13
CA MET A 248 3.75 -19.05 6.39
C MET A 248 2.27 -19.35 6.13
N ASP A 249 1.70 -20.23 6.96
CA ASP A 249 0.27 -20.52 7.01
C ASP A 249 -0.22 -20.33 8.45
N SER A 250 -1.50 -20.03 8.63
CA SER A 250 -2.16 -19.99 9.93
C SER A 250 -2.68 -21.39 10.28
N THR A 251 -2.50 -21.79 11.50
CA THR A 251 -3.02 -23.07 11.99
C THR A 251 -3.40 -22.98 13.46
#